data_60b2d9d4818483e2ca35ece9155d54dd
#
_entry.id   60b2d9d4818483e2ca35ece9155d54dd
#
_cell.length_a   1.000
_cell.length_b   1.000
_cell.length_c   1.000
_cell.angle_alpha   90.00
_cell.angle_beta   90.00
_cell.angle_gamma   90.00
#
_symmetry.space_group_name_H-M   'P 1'
#
loop_
_entity.id
_entity.type
_entity.pdbx_description
1 polymer ?
#
loop_
_entity_poly.entity_id
_entity_poly.type
_entity_poly.pdbx_seq_one_letter_code
_entity_poly.pdbx_strand_id
1 'polypeptide(L)'
;MTNKKQRTEQKGSRFYRNMHRLLARFLLWLFRVRVHHAEREPENEAYLLCCNHLSALDPVLLAAALKKQQPHFMAKKELFRIPLLSGLIRAFGAYPVDRAGDVKAIKTTISLLESGSCVGMFPQGTRCAGKQPRMTLDKVKSGAGLLCDRTHVTVLPVCLKTKRDRLRIFRRVELYFGEPVRYEELAASEVTYPVEGHGHQTEYFRLSHAIFERICALYEEADHEG
;
A
#
# COMPACT_ATOMS: atom_id res chain seq x y z
N MET A 1 -31.22 -26.11 10.58
CA MET A 1 -31.06 -25.24 9.38
C MET A 1 -29.72 -24.51 9.29
N THR A 2 -28.91 -24.46 10.34
CA THR A 2 -27.63 -23.77 10.47
C THR A 2 -26.48 -24.36 9.63
N ASN A 3 -26.43 -25.66 9.47
CA ASN A 3 -25.27 -26.34 8.86
C ASN A 3 -25.17 -26.20 7.33
N LYS A 4 -26.30 -25.99 6.63
CA LYS A 4 -26.32 -25.82 5.16
C LYS A 4 -25.88 -24.41 4.73
N LYS A 5 -26.22 -23.39 5.53
CA LYS A 5 -25.85 -21.98 5.30
C LYS A 5 -24.35 -21.76 5.51
N GLN A 6 -23.78 -22.29 6.58
CA GLN A 6 -22.36 -22.28 6.87
C GLN A 6 -21.51 -23.01 5.80
N ARG A 7 -21.99 -24.14 5.27
CA ARG A 7 -21.32 -24.88 4.19
C ARG A 7 -21.32 -24.12 2.86
N THR A 8 -22.39 -23.35 2.58
CA THR A 8 -22.50 -22.55 1.36
C THR A 8 -21.60 -21.30 1.45
N GLU A 9 -21.53 -20.66 2.61
CA GLU A 9 -20.63 -19.53 2.85
C GLU A 9 -19.15 -19.94 2.81
N GLN A 10 -18.79 -21.12 3.35
CA GLN A 10 -17.43 -21.66 3.24
C GLN A 10 -17.06 -22.05 1.80
N LYS A 11 -18.00 -22.60 1.00
CA LYS A 11 -17.73 -22.90 -0.42
C LYS A 11 -17.56 -21.61 -1.25
N GLY A 12 -18.37 -20.58 -1.02
CA GLY A 12 -18.23 -19.27 -1.62
C GLY A 12 -16.86 -18.65 -1.30
N SER A 13 -16.46 -18.68 -0.03
CA SER A 13 -15.17 -18.17 0.44
C SER A 13 -13.96 -18.90 -0.20
N ARG A 14 -14.04 -20.23 -0.39
CA ARG A 14 -12.95 -20.99 -1.06
C ARG A 14 -12.88 -20.69 -2.57
N PHE A 15 -14.02 -20.60 -3.25
CA PHE A 15 -14.08 -20.25 -4.66
C PHE A 15 -13.50 -18.84 -4.91
N TYR A 16 -13.90 -17.87 -4.10
CA TYR A 16 -13.36 -16.50 -4.17
C TYR A 16 -11.84 -16.46 -3.93
N ARG A 17 -11.35 -17.18 -2.92
CA ARG A 17 -9.90 -17.26 -2.64
C ARG A 17 -9.12 -17.88 -3.80
N ASN A 18 -9.65 -18.94 -4.41
CA ASN A 18 -8.96 -19.60 -5.54
C ASN A 18 -8.97 -18.72 -6.78
N MET A 19 -10.09 -18.08 -7.07
CA MET A 19 -10.22 -17.12 -8.17
C MET A 19 -9.28 -15.92 -7.98
N HIS A 20 -9.22 -15.38 -6.76
CA HIS A 20 -8.30 -14.31 -6.41
C HIS A 20 -6.84 -14.74 -6.63
N ARG A 21 -6.45 -15.94 -6.19
CA ARG A 21 -5.09 -16.47 -6.40
C ARG A 21 -4.76 -16.65 -7.88
N LEU A 22 -5.68 -17.16 -8.68
CA LEU A 22 -5.47 -17.30 -10.13
C LEU A 22 -5.33 -15.94 -10.81
N LEU A 23 -6.20 -14.99 -10.46
CA LEU A 23 -6.16 -13.63 -11.00
C LEU A 23 -4.89 -12.89 -10.55
N ALA A 24 -4.49 -13.03 -9.29
CA ALA A 24 -3.24 -12.48 -8.79
C ALA A 24 -2.04 -13.02 -9.58
N ARG A 25 -1.95 -14.35 -9.75
CA ARG A 25 -0.88 -14.98 -10.55
C ARG A 25 -0.88 -14.51 -11.99
N PHE A 26 -2.06 -14.38 -12.62
CA PHE A 26 -2.19 -13.87 -13.98
C PHE A 26 -1.70 -12.42 -14.07
N LEU A 27 -2.08 -11.55 -13.13
CA LEU A 27 -1.63 -10.16 -13.10
C LEU A 27 -0.12 -10.05 -12.88
N LEU A 28 0.44 -10.82 -11.93
CA LEU A 28 1.89 -10.86 -11.70
C LEU A 28 2.66 -11.32 -12.94
N TRP A 29 2.12 -12.32 -13.67
CA TRP A 29 2.68 -12.77 -14.93
C TRP A 29 2.56 -11.70 -16.03
N LEU A 30 1.37 -11.10 -16.19
CA LEU A 30 1.07 -10.09 -17.23
C LEU A 30 2.00 -8.88 -17.12
N PHE A 31 2.29 -8.43 -15.92
CA PHE A 31 3.21 -7.33 -15.63
C PHE A 31 4.63 -7.78 -15.31
N ARG A 32 4.92 -9.10 -15.47
CA ARG A 32 6.24 -9.68 -15.19
C ARG A 32 6.78 -9.20 -13.83
N VAL A 33 5.93 -9.24 -12.81
CA VAL A 33 6.26 -8.74 -11.48
C VAL A 33 7.31 -9.64 -10.82
N ARG A 34 8.36 -9.02 -10.30
CA ARG A 34 9.34 -9.64 -9.43
C ARG A 34 9.23 -9.00 -8.05
N VAL A 35 9.24 -9.81 -7.04
CA VAL A 35 9.21 -9.35 -5.64
C VAL A 35 10.55 -9.69 -5.02
N HIS A 36 11.22 -8.67 -4.49
CA HIS A 36 12.48 -8.77 -3.77
C HIS A 36 12.18 -8.64 -2.28
N HIS A 37 12.83 -9.46 -1.46
CA HIS A 37 12.71 -9.46 -0.01
C HIS A 37 11.28 -9.70 0.51
N ALA A 38 10.55 -10.62 -0.15
CA ALA A 38 9.17 -10.95 0.25
C ALA A 38 9.06 -11.52 1.67
N GLU A 39 10.15 -12.04 2.24
CA GLU A 39 10.25 -12.51 3.63
C GLU A 39 10.05 -11.40 4.66
N ARG A 40 10.33 -10.15 4.30
CA ARG A 40 10.17 -8.94 5.13
C ARG A 40 8.72 -8.54 5.36
N GLU A 41 7.77 -9.15 4.66
CA GLU A 41 6.34 -8.93 4.94
C GLU A 41 6.03 -9.33 6.38
N PRO A 42 5.48 -8.42 7.25
CA PRO A 42 5.11 -8.76 8.62
C PRO A 42 4.07 -9.87 8.67
N GLU A 43 4.13 -10.70 9.71
CA GLU A 43 3.24 -11.83 9.90
C GLU A 43 2.54 -11.74 11.26
N ASN A 44 1.22 -11.96 11.26
CA ASN A 44 0.39 -11.97 12.47
C ASN A 44 0.34 -10.64 13.25
N GLU A 45 0.67 -9.53 12.62
CA GLU A 45 0.54 -8.19 13.20
C GLU A 45 -0.06 -7.20 12.19
N ALA A 46 -0.67 -6.12 12.71
CA ALA A 46 -1.10 -5.02 11.88
C ALA A 46 0.09 -4.24 11.36
N TYR A 47 0.04 -3.81 10.10
CA TYR A 47 1.08 -2.93 9.55
C TYR A 47 0.55 -1.99 8.49
N LEU A 48 1.21 -0.85 8.36
CA LEU A 48 0.97 0.12 7.31
C LEU A 48 1.96 -0.12 6.16
N LEU A 49 1.48 -0.63 5.03
CA LEU A 49 2.27 -0.77 3.80
C LEU A 49 2.32 0.58 3.09
N CYS A 50 3.49 1.15 2.95
CA CYS A 50 3.69 2.42 2.24
C CYS A 50 4.50 2.21 0.96
N CYS A 51 3.97 2.69 -0.18
CA CYS A 51 4.62 2.53 -1.48
C CYS A 51 4.56 3.83 -2.29
N ASN A 52 5.52 4.05 -3.18
CA ASN A 52 5.42 5.09 -4.21
C ASN A 52 4.31 4.76 -5.21
N HIS A 53 3.73 5.78 -5.86
CA HIS A 53 2.52 5.63 -6.68
C HIS A 53 2.75 6.01 -8.14
N LEU A 54 2.71 5.03 -9.03
CA LEU A 54 2.90 5.21 -10.47
C LEU A 54 1.61 5.05 -11.28
N SER A 55 0.71 4.14 -10.86
CA SER A 55 -0.45 3.73 -11.64
C SER A 55 -1.67 3.42 -10.76
N ALA A 56 -2.86 3.52 -11.33
CA ALA A 56 -4.10 3.06 -10.69
C ALA A 56 -4.12 1.53 -10.40
N LEU A 57 -3.22 0.76 -11.01
CA LEU A 57 -3.09 -0.68 -10.81
C LEU A 57 -2.10 -1.04 -9.68
N ASP A 58 -1.35 -0.09 -9.14
CA ASP A 58 -0.37 -0.38 -8.08
C ASP A 58 -1.01 -1.08 -6.87
N PRO A 59 -2.19 -0.65 -6.35
CA PRO A 59 -2.83 -1.35 -5.24
C PRO A 59 -3.13 -2.81 -5.55
N VAL A 60 -3.54 -3.09 -6.79
CA VAL A 60 -3.88 -4.45 -7.24
C VAL A 60 -2.63 -5.32 -7.36
N LEU A 61 -1.53 -4.76 -7.88
CA LEU A 61 -0.25 -5.48 -7.99
C LEU A 61 0.36 -5.75 -6.61
N LEU A 62 0.31 -4.77 -5.70
CA LEU A 62 0.76 -4.94 -4.32
C LEU A 62 -0.06 -6.02 -3.61
N ALA A 63 -1.40 -5.96 -3.70
CA ALA A 63 -2.27 -6.96 -3.10
C ALA A 63 -2.10 -8.37 -3.72
N ALA A 64 -1.70 -8.45 -4.99
CA ALA A 64 -1.38 -9.72 -5.64
C ALA A 64 0.00 -10.27 -5.21
N ALA A 65 0.94 -9.38 -4.86
CA ALA A 65 2.31 -9.75 -4.49
C ALA A 65 2.44 -10.20 -3.03
N LEU A 66 1.65 -9.61 -2.12
CA LEU A 66 1.63 -9.98 -0.70
C LEU A 66 1.10 -11.40 -0.49
N LYS A 67 1.70 -12.14 0.44
CA LYS A 67 1.40 -13.56 0.67
C LYS A 67 0.84 -13.84 2.06
N LYS A 68 1.20 -13.03 3.05
CA LYS A 68 0.89 -13.28 4.46
C LYS A 68 -0.44 -12.64 4.86
N GLN A 69 -0.67 -11.39 4.44
CA GLN A 69 -1.92 -10.69 4.69
C GLN A 69 -2.46 -10.01 3.42
N GLN A 70 -3.78 -9.91 3.32
CA GLN A 70 -4.42 -9.13 2.27
C GLN A 70 -4.47 -7.65 2.69
N PRO A 71 -3.83 -6.73 1.94
CA PRO A 71 -3.88 -5.32 2.29
C PRO A 71 -5.22 -4.69 1.94
N HIS A 72 -5.64 -3.73 2.74
CA HIS A 72 -6.79 -2.89 2.47
C HIS A 72 -6.34 -1.55 1.88
N PHE A 73 -6.92 -1.15 0.76
CA PHE A 73 -6.59 0.13 0.10
C PHE A 73 -7.81 1.05 0.02
N MET A 74 -7.59 2.33 0.26
CA MET A 74 -8.60 3.36 -0.01
C MET A 74 -8.77 3.52 -1.52
N ALA A 75 -10.00 3.46 -2.01
CA ALA A 75 -10.31 3.71 -3.41
C ALA A 75 -11.51 4.64 -3.55
N LYS A 76 -11.48 5.50 -4.58
CA LYS A 76 -12.57 6.45 -4.84
C LYS A 76 -13.92 5.71 -5.02
N LYS A 77 -14.96 6.18 -4.35
CA LYS A 77 -16.30 5.59 -4.35
C LYS A 77 -16.87 5.39 -5.77
N GLU A 78 -16.51 6.28 -6.69
CA GLU A 78 -16.96 6.20 -8.09
C GLU A 78 -16.48 4.93 -8.79
N LEU A 79 -15.30 4.41 -8.41
CA LEU A 79 -14.75 3.16 -8.97
C LEU A 79 -15.61 1.94 -8.62
N PHE A 80 -16.32 2.00 -7.50
CA PHE A 80 -17.21 0.91 -7.06
C PHE A 80 -18.55 0.91 -7.79
N ARG A 81 -18.85 1.94 -8.61
CA ARG A 81 -20.04 1.98 -9.47
C ARG A 81 -19.81 1.34 -10.83
N ILE A 82 -18.56 1.08 -11.20
CA ILE A 82 -18.20 0.47 -12.49
C ILE A 82 -18.33 -1.05 -12.36
N PRO A 83 -19.25 -1.69 -13.12
CA PRO A 83 -19.36 -3.15 -13.14
C PRO A 83 -18.02 -3.80 -13.48
N LEU A 84 -17.80 -5.04 -13.04
CA LEU A 84 -16.53 -5.78 -13.15
C LEU A 84 -15.37 -5.18 -12.35
N LEU A 85 -15.09 -3.86 -12.51
CA LEU A 85 -14.04 -3.17 -11.75
C LEU A 85 -14.34 -3.19 -10.24
N SER A 86 -15.60 -2.95 -9.86
CA SER A 86 -16.04 -3.01 -8.45
C SER A 86 -15.76 -4.37 -7.83
N GLY A 87 -16.09 -5.47 -8.52
CA GLY A 87 -15.78 -6.81 -8.06
C GLY A 87 -14.28 -7.07 -7.93
N LEU A 88 -13.50 -6.63 -8.92
CA LEU A 88 -12.05 -6.75 -8.92
C LEU A 88 -11.41 -6.02 -7.72
N ILE A 89 -11.67 -4.72 -7.56
CA ILE A 89 -11.02 -3.93 -6.51
C ILE A 89 -11.43 -4.38 -5.10
N ARG A 90 -12.70 -4.82 -4.90
CA ARG A 90 -13.14 -5.43 -3.63
C ARG A 90 -12.42 -6.75 -3.36
N ALA A 91 -12.22 -7.59 -4.37
CA ALA A 91 -11.48 -8.84 -4.23
C ALA A 91 -10.03 -8.60 -3.81
N PHE A 92 -9.45 -7.45 -4.16
CA PHE A 92 -8.12 -7.02 -3.73
C PHE A 92 -8.13 -6.08 -2.51
N GLY A 93 -9.17 -6.15 -1.67
CA GLY A 93 -9.21 -5.48 -0.37
C GLY A 93 -9.53 -3.98 -0.41
N ALA A 94 -9.92 -3.43 -1.58
CA ALA A 94 -10.26 -2.00 -1.65
C ALA A 94 -11.57 -1.69 -0.94
N TYR A 95 -11.59 -0.57 -0.21
CA TYR A 95 -12.79 -0.01 0.41
C TYR A 95 -13.05 1.42 -0.08
N PRO A 96 -14.35 1.81 -0.20
CA PRO A 96 -14.71 3.09 -0.78
C PRO A 96 -14.47 4.24 0.17
N VAL A 97 -13.93 5.35 -0.37
CA VAL A 97 -13.84 6.64 0.29
C VAL A 97 -14.40 7.74 -0.59
N ASP A 98 -15.04 8.75 0.00
CA ASP A 98 -15.66 9.84 -0.76
C ASP A 98 -14.60 10.82 -1.29
N ARG A 99 -13.64 11.23 -0.47
CA ARG A 99 -12.53 12.12 -0.84
C ARG A 99 -11.27 11.83 -0.03
N ALA A 100 -10.11 12.19 -0.59
CA ALA A 100 -8.87 12.22 0.18
C ALA A 100 -9.02 13.25 1.33
N GLY A 101 -8.70 12.84 2.56
CA GLY A 101 -8.88 13.66 3.76
C GLY A 101 -10.26 13.53 4.43
N ASP A 102 -11.11 12.65 3.96
CA ASP A 102 -12.37 12.33 4.64
C ASP A 102 -12.10 11.74 6.04
N VAL A 103 -12.60 12.40 7.08
CA VAL A 103 -12.47 11.96 8.48
C VAL A 103 -13.01 10.54 8.68
N LYS A 104 -14.06 10.16 7.94
CA LYS A 104 -14.62 8.81 7.98
C LYS A 104 -13.64 7.78 7.40
N ALA A 105 -12.95 8.14 6.31
CA ALA A 105 -11.93 7.28 5.72
C ALA A 105 -10.77 7.04 6.71
N ILE A 106 -10.29 8.10 7.37
CA ILE A 106 -9.25 8.02 8.40
C ILE A 106 -9.69 7.11 9.54
N LYS A 107 -10.89 7.31 10.10
CA LYS A 107 -11.45 6.47 11.17
C LYS A 107 -11.55 5.00 10.75
N THR A 108 -12.02 4.73 9.53
CA THR A 108 -12.11 3.36 8.99
C THR A 108 -10.72 2.74 8.88
N THR A 109 -9.73 3.50 8.41
CA THR A 109 -8.34 3.02 8.28
C THR A 109 -7.74 2.70 9.65
N ILE A 110 -7.92 3.58 10.64
CA ILE A 110 -7.46 3.34 12.02
C ILE A 110 -8.11 2.06 12.57
N SER A 111 -9.42 1.91 12.43
CA SER A 111 -10.13 0.70 12.90
C SER A 111 -9.66 -0.58 12.23
N LEU A 112 -9.28 -0.54 10.94
CA LEU A 112 -8.68 -1.69 10.26
C LEU A 112 -7.30 -2.04 10.85
N LEU A 113 -6.44 -1.06 11.08
CA LEU A 113 -5.14 -1.27 11.70
C LEU A 113 -5.28 -1.80 13.13
N GLU A 114 -6.16 -1.22 13.96
CA GLU A 114 -6.45 -1.68 15.31
C GLU A 114 -7.03 -3.11 15.36
N SER A 115 -7.72 -3.54 14.30
CA SER A 115 -8.22 -4.91 14.17
C SER A 115 -7.18 -5.93 13.71
N GLY A 116 -5.91 -5.54 13.56
CA GLY A 116 -4.83 -6.43 13.14
C GLY A 116 -4.66 -6.55 11.63
N SER A 117 -5.30 -5.67 10.84
CA SER A 117 -5.26 -5.75 9.38
C SER A 117 -4.06 -4.97 8.81
N CYS A 118 -3.60 -5.39 7.61
CA CYS A 118 -2.68 -4.61 6.79
C CYS A 118 -3.46 -3.54 6.01
N VAL A 119 -2.96 -2.31 6.02
CA VAL A 119 -3.50 -1.23 5.19
C VAL A 119 -2.41 -0.68 4.28
N GLY A 120 -2.72 -0.59 2.98
CA GLY A 120 -1.83 -0.01 1.99
C GLY A 120 -2.11 1.47 1.74
N MET A 121 -1.05 2.25 1.67
CA MET A 121 -1.10 3.69 1.44
C MET A 121 0.00 4.15 0.48
N PHE A 122 -0.28 5.24 -0.22
CA PHE A 122 0.67 5.93 -1.09
C PHE A 122 0.92 7.33 -0.50
N PRO A 123 2.07 7.55 0.18
CA PRO A 123 2.32 8.82 0.88
C PRO A 123 2.26 10.06 -0.01
N GLN A 124 2.52 9.92 -1.31
CA GLN A 124 2.43 11.02 -2.28
C GLN A 124 0.98 11.52 -2.50
N GLY A 125 -0.04 10.71 -2.18
CA GLY A 125 -1.45 11.03 -2.38
C GLY A 125 -1.88 11.20 -3.84
N THR A 126 -0.94 11.11 -4.78
CA THR A 126 -1.17 11.21 -6.23
C THR A 126 -0.20 10.33 -7.00
N ARG A 127 -0.57 9.99 -8.24
CA ARG A 127 0.30 9.22 -9.14
C ARG A 127 1.41 10.09 -9.70
N CYS A 128 2.63 9.60 -9.67
CA CYS A 128 3.83 10.28 -10.11
C CYS A 128 4.54 9.52 -11.24
N ALA A 129 3.78 8.98 -12.20
CA ALA A 129 4.32 8.25 -13.34
C ALA A 129 5.39 9.05 -14.10
N GLY A 130 6.50 8.39 -14.42
CA GLY A 130 7.64 8.97 -15.11
C GLY A 130 8.54 9.84 -14.23
N LYS A 131 8.39 9.77 -12.92
CA LYS A 131 9.24 10.45 -11.94
C LYS A 131 9.72 9.47 -10.88
N GLN A 132 11.01 9.52 -10.59
CA GLN A 132 11.60 8.79 -9.48
C GLN A 132 11.00 9.27 -8.14
N PRO A 133 10.93 8.41 -7.11
CA PRO A 133 10.33 8.80 -5.83
C PRO A 133 10.93 10.08 -5.24
N ARG A 134 12.25 10.20 -5.18
CA ARG A 134 12.95 11.37 -4.61
C ARG A 134 12.58 12.69 -5.30
N MET A 135 12.30 12.68 -6.60
CA MET A 135 11.86 13.86 -7.35
C MET A 135 10.45 14.34 -6.98
N THR A 136 9.76 13.62 -6.12
CA THR A 136 8.37 13.92 -5.73
C THR A 136 8.20 14.03 -4.21
N LEU A 137 9.28 14.24 -3.47
CA LEU A 137 9.25 14.47 -2.02
C LEU A 137 8.32 15.63 -1.64
N ASP A 138 8.26 16.67 -2.47
CA ASP A 138 7.35 17.82 -2.33
C ASP A 138 5.85 17.43 -2.35
N LYS A 139 5.53 16.26 -2.86
CA LYS A 139 4.16 15.75 -2.96
C LYS A 139 3.72 14.89 -1.80
N VAL A 140 4.63 14.57 -0.89
CA VAL A 140 4.31 13.76 0.28
C VAL A 140 3.25 14.46 1.13
N LYS A 141 2.22 13.69 1.53
CA LYS A 141 1.10 14.17 2.34
C LYS A 141 1.18 13.60 3.75
N SER A 142 0.59 14.30 4.71
CA SER A 142 0.62 13.95 6.13
C SER A 142 -0.13 12.66 6.50
N GLY A 143 -0.88 12.05 5.57
CA GLY A 143 -1.79 10.95 5.88
C GLY A 143 -1.11 9.69 6.42
N ALA A 144 0.04 9.31 5.88
CA ALA A 144 0.79 8.14 6.36
C ALA A 144 1.32 8.37 7.78
N GLY A 145 1.89 9.54 8.04
CA GLY A 145 2.37 9.92 9.36
C GLY A 145 1.24 10.04 10.39
N LEU A 146 0.09 10.59 10.00
CA LEU A 146 -1.10 10.62 10.86
C LEU A 146 -1.53 9.21 11.29
N LEU A 147 -1.59 8.27 10.36
CA LEU A 147 -1.98 6.89 10.68
C LEU A 147 -0.94 6.21 11.57
N CYS A 148 0.34 6.38 11.23
CA CYS A 148 1.46 5.84 11.99
C CYS A 148 1.45 6.37 13.45
N ASP A 149 1.29 7.69 13.63
CA ASP A 149 1.20 8.33 14.96
C ASP A 149 0.00 7.85 15.76
N ARG A 150 -1.14 7.67 15.12
CA ARG A 150 -2.39 7.28 15.82
C ARG A 150 -2.45 5.81 16.20
N THR A 151 -1.74 4.95 15.51
CA THR A 151 -1.86 3.49 15.68
C THR A 151 -0.58 2.82 16.16
N HIS A 152 0.56 3.50 16.08
CA HIS A 152 1.89 2.98 16.42
C HIS A 152 2.20 1.61 15.76
N VAL A 153 1.57 1.32 14.63
CA VAL A 153 1.81 0.08 13.89
C VAL A 153 3.15 0.10 13.18
N THR A 154 3.69 -1.08 12.94
CA THR A 154 4.86 -1.27 12.07
C THR A 154 4.57 -0.73 10.66
N VAL A 155 5.54 -0.08 10.04
CA VAL A 155 5.46 0.40 8.66
C VAL A 155 6.34 -0.49 7.78
N LEU A 156 5.76 -1.03 6.71
CA LEU A 156 6.48 -1.74 5.66
C LEU A 156 6.68 -0.80 4.47
N PRO A 157 7.88 -0.23 4.27
CA PRO A 157 8.17 0.54 3.08
C PRO A 157 8.34 -0.40 1.89
N VAL A 158 7.71 -0.06 0.78
CA VAL A 158 7.81 -0.82 -0.48
C VAL A 158 8.13 0.14 -1.62
N CYS A 159 9.12 -0.21 -2.43
CA CYS A 159 9.41 0.52 -3.65
C CYS A 159 8.88 -0.24 -4.86
N LEU A 160 8.05 0.42 -5.68
CA LEU A 160 7.62 -0.06 -6.98
C LEU A 160 8.48 0.61 -8.06
N LYS A 161 9.24 -0.19 -8.80
CA LYS A 161 10.14 0.27 -9.85
C LYS A 161 9.78 -0.35 -11.19
N THR A 162 9.83 0.46 -12.23
CA THR A 162 9.61 0.03 -13.61
C THR A 162 10.55 0.80 -14.53
N LYS A 163 10.80 0.27 -15.72
CA LYS A 163 11.54 1.04 -16.72
C LYS A 163 10.81 2.35 -17.04
N ARG A 164 11.47 3.49 -16.82
CA ARG A 164 10.96 4.87 -17.01
C ARG A 164 9.80 5.24 -16.06
N ASP A 165 9.68 4.59 -14.91
CA ASP A 165 8.66 4.85 -13.88
C ASP A 165 7.23 4.93 -14.43
N ARG A 166 6.92 4.01 -15.36
CA ARG A 166 5.59 3.87 -15.98
C ARG A 166 5.21 2.41 -16.09
N LEU A 167 4.06 2.08 -15.53
CA LEU A 167 3.50 0.74 -15.63
C LEU A 167 3.05 0.46 -17.07
N ARG A 168 3.50 -0.68 -17.63
CA ARG A 168 3.10 -1.18 -18.94
C ARG A 168 2.97 -2.69 -18.92
N ILE A 169 1.99 -3.22 -19.65
CA ILE A 169 1.77 -4.65 -19.86
C ILE A 169 3.03 -5.27 -20.53
N PHE A 170 3.38 -6.47 -20.12
CA PHE A 170 4.57 -7.22 -20.56
C PHE A 170 5.93 -6.51 -20.31
N ARG A 171 5.93 -5.44 -19.51
CA ARG A 171 7.17 -4.84 -19.02
C ARG A 171 7.38 -5.22 -17.57
N ARG A 172 8.65 -5.41 -17.21
CA ARG A 172 9.05 -5.80 -15.85
C ARG A 172 8.62 -4.72 -14.83
N VAL A 173 7.99 -5.18 -13.80
CA VAL A 173 7.70 -4.42 -12.57
C VAL A 173 8.46 -5.09 -11.44
N GLU A 174 9.20 -4.33 -10.69
CA GLU A 174 9.96 -4.81 -9.54
C GLU A 174 9.39 -4.18 -8.27
N LEU A 175 9.16 -5.01 -7.28
CA LEU A 175 8.69 -4.63 -5.96
C LEU A 175 9.79 -4.98 -4.96
N TYR A 176 10.38 -3.97 -4.34
CA TYR A 176 11.39 -4.12 -3.30
C TYR A 176 10.74 -3.85 -1.95
N PHE A 177 10.71 -4.87 -1.10
CA PHE A 177 10.21 -4.75 0.27
C PHE A 177 11.37 -4.35 1.17
N GLY A 178 11.25 -3.21 1.84
CA GLY A 178 12.22 -2.74 2.81
C GLY A 178 12.08 -3.47 4.16
N GLU A 179 13.00 -3.19 5.06
CA GLU A 179 12.88 -3.64 6.43
C GLU A 179 11.64 -2.99 7.08
N PRO A 180 10.80 -3.78 7.78
CA PRO A 180 9.73 -3.23 8.59
C PRO A 180 10.28 -2.29 9.65
N VAL A 181 9.70 -1.10 9.77
CA VAL A 181 10.17 -0.05 10.68
C VAL A 181 9.13 0.20 11.75
N ARG A 182 9.53 0.21 13.01
CA ARG A 182 8.65 0.51 14.13
C ARG A 182 8.40 2.01 14.27
N TYR A 183 7.29 2.35 14.90
CA TYR A 183 6.94 3.76 15.15
C TYR A 183 8.06 4.53 15.86
N GLU A 184 8.67 3.96 16.89
CA GLU A 184 9.72 4.59 17.69
C GLU A 184 10.96 4.95 16.84
N GLU A 185 11.32 4.08 15.89
CA GLU A 185 12.43 4.33 14.97
C GLU A 185 12.11 5.47 13.99
N LEU A 186 10.86 5.51 13.47
CA LEU A 186 10.41 6.60 12.62
C LEU A 186 10.32 7.93 13.38
N ALA A 187 9.86 7.88 14.63
CA ALA A 187 9.78 9.05 15.49
C ALA A 187 11.16 9.63 15.83
N ALA A 188 12.17 8.78 15.95
CA ALA A 188 13.56 9.19 16.19
C ALA A 188 14.33 9.54 14.91
N SER A 189 13.80 9.27 13.71
CA SER A 189 14.49 9.53 12.45
C SER A 189 14.59 11.03 12.16
N GLU A 190 15.78 11.47 11.76
CA GLU A 190 15.96 12.78 11.14
C GLU A 190 15.42 12.72 9.70
N VAL A 191 14.85 13.82 9.24
CA VAL A 191 14.29 13.96 7.91
C VAL A 191 15.11 15.00 7.14
N THR A 192 15.59 14.62 5.97
CA THR A 192 16.45 15.49 5.15
C THR A 192 15.66 16.53 4.37
N TYR A 193 14.37 16.25 4.10
CA TYR A 193 13.49 17.19 3.42
C TYR A 193 12.92 18.22 4.41
N PRO A 194 12.99 19.54 4.11
CA PRO A 194 12.45 20.55 5.00
C PRO A 194 10.93 20.39 5.15
N VAL A 195 10.48 20.23 6.40
CA VAL A 195 9.08 20.14 6.75
C VAL A 195 8.65 21.46 7.37
N GLU A 196 7.86 22.24 6.61
CA GLU A 196 7.27 23.48 7.09
C GLU A 196 5.89 23.23 7.68
N GLY A 197 5.57 23.87 8.80
CA GLY A 197 4.27 23.78 9.43
C GLY A 197 4.33 24.05 10.94
N HIS A 198 3.16 24.07 11.59
CA HIS A 198 3.03 24.33 13.02
C HIS A 198 2.26 23.20 13.73
N GLY A 199 2.75 22.81 14.92
CA GLY A 199 2.10 21.84 15.80
C GLY A 199 2.04 20.42 15.27
N HIS A 200 0.96 19.68 15.57
CA HIS A 200 0.77 18.28 15.20
C HIS A 200 0.82 17.99 13.69
N GLN A 201 0.46 18.96 12.85
CA GLN A 201 0.57 18.78 11.39
C GLN A 201 2.00 18.63 10.95
N THR A 202 2.94 19.35 11.57
CA THR A 202 4.38 19.23 11.28
C THR A 202 4.87 17.81 11.57
N GLU A 203 4.47 17.23 12.70
CA GLU A 203 4.87 15.88 13.09
C GLU A 203 4.34 14.82 12.11
N TYR A 204 3.09 14.91 11.68
CA TYR A 204 2.53 13.98 10.69
C TYR A 204 3.23 14.10 9.33
N PHE A 205 3.60 15.32 8.91
CA PHE A 205 4.40 15.52 7.71
C PHE A 205 5.79 14.93 7.89
N ARG A 206 6.46 15.18 9.02
CA ARG A 206 7.78 14.64 9.33
C ARG A 206 7.79 13.12 9.27
N LEU A 207 6.86 12.45 9.94
CA LEU A 207 6.71 10.99 9.91
C LEU A 207 6.44 10.48 8.48
N SER A 208 5.57 11.15 7.72
CA SER A 208 5.31 10.79 6.33
C SER A 208 6.54 10.91 5.45
N HIS A 209 7.37 11.94 5.66
CA HIS A 209 8.64 12.12 4.96
C HIS A 209 9.65 11.06 5.37
N ALA A 210 9.80 10.76 6.66
CA ALA A 210 10.66 9.69 7.16
C ALA A 210 10.31 8.33 6.53
N ILE A 211 9.01 8.01 6.43
CA ILE A 211 8.52 6.82 5.73
C ILE A 211 8.90 6.87 4.24
N PHE A 212 8.69 8.01 3.60
CA PHE A 212 8.91 8.12 2.16
C PHE A 212 10.40 8.13 1.78
N GLU A 213 11.27 8.65 2.61
CA GLU A 213 12.72 8.57 2.43
C GLU A 213 13.24 7.13 2.46
N ARG A 214 12.61 6.24 3.26
CA ARG A 214 12.91 4.79 3.21
C ARG A 214 12.55 4.19 1.83
N ILE A 215 11.45 4.64 1.22
CA ILE A 215 11.07 4.22 -0.13
C ILE A 215 12.06 4.76 -1.17
N CYS A 216 12.55 6.00 -1.00
CA CYS A 216 13.58 6.58 -1.86
C CYS A 216 14.89 5.79 -1.77
N ALA A 217 15.32 5.42 -0.58
CA ALA A 217 16.53 4.61 -0.37
C ALA A 217 16.42 3.25 -1.08
N LEU A 218 15.28 2.56 -0.94
CA LEU A 218 15.02 1.30 -1.67
C LEU A 218 15.08 1.47 -3.20
N TYR A 219 14.62 2.60 -3.71
CA TYR A 219 14.70 2.87 -5.14
C TYR A 219 16.15 3.03 -5.61
N GLU A 220 16.99 3.70 -4.82
CA GLU A 220 18.40 3.93 -5.11
C GLU A 220 19.21 2.63 -4.99
N GLU A 221 18.97 1.82 -3.95
CA GLU A 221 19.56 0.49 -3.80
C GLU A 221 19.26 -0.39 -5.01
N ALA A 222 18.01 -0.39 -5.47
CA ALA A 222 17.57 -1.13 -6.64
C ALA A 222 18.21 -0.67 -7.97
N ASP A 223 18.78 0.54 -8.05
CA ASP A 223 19.55 1.01 -9.21
C ASP A 223 20.96 0.40 -9.23
N HIS A 224 21.51 0.04 -8.07
CA HIS A 224 22.85 -0.56 -7.95
C HIS A 224 22.85 -2.08 -8.18
N GLU A 225 21.68 -2.74 -8.02
CA GLU A 225 21.55 -4.20 -8.19
C GLU A 225 21.15 -4.63 -9.63
N GLY A 226 20.82 -3.72 -10.52
CA GLY A 226 20.29 -3.96 -11.89
C GLY A 226 21.21 -3.57 -12.98
#